data_669a1c2171c910aa3efcf72123b1955f
#
_entry.id   669a1c2171c910aa3efcf72123b1955f
#
_cell.length_a   1.000
_cell.length_b   1.000
_cell.length_c   1.000
_cell.angle_alpha   90.00
_cell.angle_beta   90.00
_cell.angle_gamma   90.00
#
_symmetry.space_group_name_H-M   'P 1'
#
loop_
_entity.id
_entity.type
_entity.pdbx_description
1 polymer ?
#
loop_
_entity_poly.entity_id
_entity_poly.type
_entity_poly.pdbx_seq_one_letter_code
_entity_poly.pdbx_strand_id
1 'polypeptide(L)'
;RTYQLNTGGNTDFLNMIEQHRLKSKRISKTESVQSQLDEPLAPENIHIGPSDYVPWQKDNKICFVRMEWDGFGDVPMNLELRLSVEDSPNSAGIVIDAIRCAKLALDREIGGPLREISAVCMKHPPKQFRDSEARDLLEQWIEDDHEIPILTSHEMLAAAGA
;
A
#
# COMPACT_ATOMS: atom_id res chain seq x y z
N ARG A 1 -7.17 -16.27 7.89
CA ARG A 1 -5.74 -15.94 8.07
C ARG A 1 -5.03 -15.82 6.73
N THR A 2 -3.92 -15.07 6.70
CA THR A 2 -3.19 -14.83 5.44
C THR A 2 -1.71 -14.65 5.66
N TYR A 3 -0.92 -15.03 4.66
CA TYR A 3 0.47 -14.59 4.57
C TYR A 3 0.83 -14.14 3.15
N GLN A 4 1.82 -13.25 3.07
CA GLN A 4 2.49 -12.86 1.84
C GLN A 4 4.01 -12.94 2.04
N LEU A 5 4.70 -13.62 1.14
CA LEU A 5 6.16 -13.73 1.10
C LEU A 5 6.63 -13.22 -0.26
N ASN A 6 7.78 -12.55 -0.27
CA ASN A 6 8.34 -12.03 -1.52
C ASN A 6 9.82 -12.39 -1.63
N THR A 7 10.30 -12.56 -2.85
CA THR A 7 11.73 -12.62 -3.18
C THR A 7 12.01 -11.69 -4.35
N GLY A 8 13.16 -11.06 -4.37
CA GLY A 8 13.58 -10.19 -5.46
C GLY A 8 15.07 -9.82 -5.36
N GLY A 9 15.61 -9.22 -6.40
CA GLY A 9 17.03 -8.92 -6.47
C GLY A 9 17.36 -7.45 -6.76
N ASN A 10 16.39 -6.54 -6.70
CA ASN A 10 16.64 -5.11 -6.87
C ASN A 10 17.10 -4.45 -5.55
N THR A 11 17.43 -3.17 -5.61
CA THR A 11 17.96 -2.40 -4.49
C THR A 11 16.97 -2.31 -3.32
N ASP A 12 15.65 -2.33 -3.58
CA ASP A 12 14.65 -2.30 -2.52
C ASP A 12 14.69 -3.56 -1.65
N PHE A 13 14.90 -4.73 -2.27
CA PHE A 13 15.09 -5.99 -1.56
C PHE A 13 16.43 -6.03 -0.81
N LEU A 14 17.50 -5.51 -1.40
CA LEU A 14 18.80 -5.38 -0.73
C LEU A 14 18.69 -4.51 0.54
N ASN A 15 17.99 -3.40 0.47
CA ASN A 15 17.77 -2.50 1.60
C ASN A 15 16.96 -3.12 2.75
N MET A 16 16.24 -4.22 2.50
CA MET A 16 15.45 -4.91 3.51
C MET A 16 16.29 -5.79 4.44
N ILE A 17 17.56 -6.02 4.12
CA ILE A 17 18.50 -6.68 5.03
C ILE A 17 18.76 -5.81 6.27
N GLU A 18 18.57 -4.48 6.18
CA GLU A 18 18.69 -3.57 7.32
C GLU A 18 17.47 -3.68 8.25
N GLN A 19 17.67 -4.16 9.48
CA GLN A 19 16.60 -4.48 10.44
C GLN A 19 15.65 -3.34 10.75
N HIS A 20 16.13 -2.09 10.83
CA HIS A 20 15.28 -0.93 11.13
C HIS A 20 14.29 -0.62 10.00
N ARG A 21 14.70 -0.80 8.73
CA ARG A 21 13.83 -0.64 7.56
C ARG A 21 12.81 -1.76 7.44
N LEU A 22 13.20 -2.97 7.84
CA LEU A 22 12.32 -4.13 7.85
C LEU A 22 11.08 -3.91 8.72
N LYS A 23 11.26 -3.35 9.92
CA LYS A 23 10.16 -3.07 10.86
C LYS A 23 9.14 -2.10 10.27
N SER A 24 9.59 -0.96 9.73
CA SER A 24 8.73 0.05 9.10
C SER A 24 7.96 -0.52 7.90
N LYS A 25 8.64 -1.25 7.01
CA LYS A 25 8.01 -1.88 5.85
C LYS A 25 6.99 -2.95 6.24
N ARG A 26 7.23 -3.70 7.31
CA ARG A 26 6.28 -4.69 7.82
C ARG A 26 5.00 -4.03 8.31
N ILE A 27 5.11 -2.95 9.07
CA ILE A 27 3.96 -2.18 9.55
C ILE A 27 3.11 -1.69 8.37
N SER A 28 3.70 -0.95 7.44
CA SER A 28 2.97 -0.37 6.31
C SER A 28 2.28 -1.42 5.43
N LYS A 29 2.92 -2.57 5.20
CA LYS A 29 2.32 -3.67 4.44
C LYS A 29 1.17 -4.34 5.19
N THR A 30 1.30 -4.54 6.49
CA THR A 30 0.25 -5.15 7.31
C THR A 30 -0.97 -4.24 7.40
N GLU A 31 -0.77 -2.94 7.61
CA GLU A 31 -1.85 -1.97 7.68
C GLU A 31 -2.62 -1.87 6.36
N SER A 32 -1.95 -1.92 5.22
CA SER A 32 -2.63 -1.88 3.92
C SER A 32 -3.57 -3.07 3.69
N VAL A 33 -3.30 -4.22 4.30
CA VAL A 33 -4.21 -5.38 4.28
C VAL A 33 -5.32 -5.24 5.33
N GLN A 34 -4.96 -4.90 6.56
CA GLN A 34 -5.93 -4.77 7.67
C GLN A 34 -7.01 -3.72 7.39
N SER A 35 -6.64 -2.63 6.71
CA SER A 35 -7.58 -1.56 6.35
C SER A 35 -8.70 -1.97 5.39
N GLN A 36 -8.55 -3.10 4.70
CA GLN A 36 -9.56 -3.61 3.76
C GLN A 36 -10.56 -4.58 4.41
N LEU A 37 -10.33 -4.96 5.66
CA LEU A 37 -11.16 -5.91 6.38
C LEU A 37 -12.20 -5.19 7.25
N ASP A 38 -13.39 -5.78 7.41
CA ASP A 38 -14.42 -5.28 8.34
C ASP A 38 -13.92 -5.38 9.78
N GLU A 39 -13.28 -6.50 10.13
CA GLU A 39 -12.63 -6.73 11.40
C GLU A 39 -11.16 -7.07 11.17
N PRO A 40 -10.23 -6.37 11.82
CA PRO A 40 -8.81 -6.68 11.70
C PRO A 40 -8.49 -8.11 12.17
N LEU A 41 -7.63 -8.79 11.43
CA LEU A 41 -7.12 -10.10 11.85
C LEU A 41 -6.24 -9.96 13.09
N ALA A 42 -6.32 -10.95 13.97
CA ALA A 42 -5.38 -11.08 15.09
C ALA A 42 -3.94 -11.20 14.56
N PRO A 43 -2.93 -10.68 15.30
CA PRO A 43 -1.54 -10.62 14.84
C PRO A 43 -0.95 -11.96 14.40
N GLU A 44 -1.37 -13.05 15.02
CA GLU A 44 -0.96 -14.42 14.69
C GLU A 44 -1.60 -14.97 13.39
N ASN A 45 -2.65 -14.32 12.89
CA ASN A 45 -3.39 -14.72 11.71
C ASN A 45 -3.00 -13.93 10.44
N ILE A 46 -2.07 -12.98 10.58
CA ILE A 46 -1.57 -12.18 9.46
C ILE A 46 -0.05 -12.11 9.44
N HIS A 47 0.55 -12.54 8.34
CA HIS A 47 1.98 -12.45 8.12
C HIS A 47 2.26 -11.83 6.75
N ILE A 48 2.38 -10.51 6.70
CA ILE A 48 2.79 -9.81 5.49
C ILE A 48 4.30 -9.68 5.57
N GLY A 49 4.93 -10.66 4.97
CA GLY A 49 6.27 -11.03 5.25
C GLY A 49 7.34 -10.11 4.83
N PRO A 50 8.52 -10.34 5.45
CA PRO A 50 9.74 -9.85 4.87
C PRO A 50 9.94 -10.51 3.51
N SER A 51 10.78 -9.86 2.76
CA SER A 51 11.20 -10.32 1.47
C SER A 51 12.65 -10.76 1.60
N ASP A 52 13.02 -11.82 0.91
CA ASP A 52 14.39 -12.25 0.79
C ASP A 52 15.05 -11.62 -0.42
N TYR A 53 16.32 -11.25 -0.24
CA TYR A 53 17.15 -10.72 -1.33
C TYR A 53 17.85 -11.87 -2.06
N VAL A 54 17.51 -12.01 -3.35
CA VAL A 54 18.10 -12.99 -4.25
C VAL A 54 18.76 -12.25 -5.41
N PRO A 55 20.08 -11.97 -5.36
CA PRO A 55 20.77 -11.06 -6.30
C PRO A 55 20.57 -11.41 -7.78
N TRP A 56 20.57 -12.69 -8.12
CA TRP A 56 20.43 -13.14 -9.51
C TRP A 56 19.01 -12.96 -10.09
N GLN A 57 18.00 -12.69 -9.25
CA GLN A 57 16.65 -12.33 -9.72
C GLN A 57 16.61 -10.93 -10.33
N LYS A 58 17.61 -10.06 -10.03
CA LYS A 58 17.65 -8.67 -10.51
C LYS A 58 16.34 -7.94 -10.18
N ASP A 59 15.65 -7.36 -11.16
CA ASP A 59 14.38 -6.66 -10.96
C ASP A 59 13.16 -7.59 -10.92
N ASN A 60 13.30 -8.86 -11.23
CA ASN A 60 12.21 -9.81 -11.12
C ASN A 60 11.85 -10.05 -9.66
N LYS A 61 10.57 -9.85 -9.33
CA LYS A 61 9.98 -10.13 -8.03
C LYS A 61 9.02 -11.30 -8.13
N ILE A 62 9.14 -12.21 -7.16
CA ILE A 62 8.17 -13.29 -6.96
C ILE A 62 7.43 -13.04 -5.65
N CYS A 63 6.11 -13.04 -5.73
CA CYS A 63 5.22 -12.91 -4.59
C CYS A 63 4.42 -14.18 -4.42
N PHE A 64 4.40 -14.71 -3.20
CA PHE A 64 3.57 -15.84 -2.79
C PHE A 64 2.54 -15.33 -1.79
N VAL A 65 1.26 -15.57 -2.07
CA VAL A 65 0.14 -15.24 -1.19
C VAL A 65 -0.63 -16.50 -0.88
N ARG A 66 -0.97 -16.68 0.41
CA ARG A 66 -1.96 -17.66 0.83
C ARG A 66 -3.01 -16.97 1.69
N MET A 67 -4.27 -17.24 1.40
CA MET A 67 -5.43 -16.83 2.20
C MET A 67 -6.21 -18.04 2.60
N GLU A 68 -6.69 -18.08 3.84
CA GLU A 68 -7.54 -19.14 4.37
C GLU A 68 -8.75 -18.50 5.06
N TRP A 69 -9.92 -19.04 4.79
CA TRP A 69 -11.19 -18.59 5.37
C TRP A 69 -12.20 -19.75 5.44
N ASP A 70 -13.23 -19.54 6.21
CA ASP A 70 -14.39 -20.44 6.23
C ASP A 70 -15.45 -19.90 5.26
N GLY A 71 -15.87 -20.74 4.32
CA GLY A 71 -16.91 -20.46 3.35
C GLY A 71 -18.30 -20.76 3.90
N PHE A 72 -19.28 -20.80 3.02
CA PHE A 72 -20.65 -21.13 3.38
C PHE A 72 -20.73 -22.50 4.09
N GLY A 73 -21.41 -22.53 5.25
CA GLY A 73 -21.57 -23.72 6.08
C GLY A 73 -20.28 -24.14 6.80
N ASP A 74 -19.43 -23.16 7.14
CA ASP A 74 -18.16 -23.34 7.86
C ASP A 74 -17.18 -24.30 7.14
N VAL A 75 -17.29 -24.38 5.82
CA VAL A 75 -16.38 -25.18 5.02
C VAL A 75 -15.06 -24.46 4.83
N PRO A 76 -13.91 -25.04 5.28
CA PRO A 76 -12.62 -24.40 5.14
C PRO A 76 -12.20 -24.27 3.67
N MET A 77 -11.77 -23.08 3.29
CA MET A 77 -11.29 -22.76 1.95
C MET A 77 -9.91 -22.12 2.02
N ASN A 78 -9.15 -22.26 0.96
CA ASN A 78 -7.90 -21.54 0.79
C ASN A 78 -7.67 -21.13 -0.67
N LEU A 79 -6.88 -20.06 -0.84
CA LEU A 79 -6.37 -19.64 -2.14
C LEU A 79 -4.86 -19.47 -2.03
N GLU A 80 -4.17 -20.00 -3.02
CA GLU A 80 -2.73 -19.78 -3.21
C GLU A 80 -2.50 -19.07 -4.54
N LEU A 81 -1.68 -18.01 -4.50
CA LEU A 81 -1.29 -17.23 -5.67
C LEU A 81 0.21 -17.08 -5.71
N ARG A 82 0.79 -17.32 -6.89
CA ARG A 82 2.18 -16.98 -7.20
C ARG A 82 2.20 -15.97 -8.33
N LEU A 83 2.75 -14.80 -8.07
CA LEU A 83 2.95 -13.74 -9.06
C LEU A 83 4.44 -13.56 -9.33
N SER A 84 4.83 -13.49 -10.60
CA SER A 84 6.19 -13.12 -11.01
C SER A 84 6.11 -11.92 -11.93
N VAL A 85 6.79 -10.84 -11.57
CA VAL A 85 6.76 -9.56 -12.31
C VAL A 85 8.13 -8.91 -12.33
N GLU A 86 8.40 -8.10 -13.35
CA GLU A 86 9.46 -7.10 -13.30
C GLU A 86 8.96 -5.93 -12.44
N ASP A 87 9.55 -5.74 -11.27
CA ASP A 87 9.01 -4.89 -10.19
C ASP A 87 8.95 -3.42 -10.59
N SER A 88 10.03 -2.89 -11.20
CA SER A 88 10.13 -1.49 -11.59
C SER A 88 9.14 -1.11 -12.70
N PRO A 89 9.04 -1.82 -13.83
CA PRO A 89 8.04 -1.54 -14.85
C PRO A 89 6.60 -1.71 -14.34
N ASN A 90 6.35 -2.69 -13.46
CA ASN A 90 5.03 -2.93 -12.90
C ASN A 90 4.55 -1.76 -12.03
N SER A 91 5.45 -1.04 -11.36
CA SER A 91 5.12 0.14 -10.57
C SER A 91 4.94 1.42 -11.40
N ALA A 92 5.39 1.43 -12.65
CA ALA A 92 5.43 2.65 -13.49
C ALA A 92 4.03 3.26 -13.70
N GLY A 93 2.99 2.45 -13.87
CA GLY A 93 1.62 2.93 -14.03
C GLY A 93 1.16 3.79 -12.84
N ILE A 94 1.34 3.28 -11.64
CA ILE A 94 1.00 4.01 -10.40
C ILE A 94 1.84 5.29 -10.23
N VAL A 95 3.12 5.25 -10.59
CA VAL A 95 4.00 6.44 -10.54
C VAL A 95 3.53 7.51 -11.51
N ILE A 96 3.09 7.14 -12.71
CA ILE A 96 2.57 8.09 -13.71
C ILE A 96 1.31 8.78 -13.16
N ASP A 97 0.37 8.04 -12.58
CA ASP A 97 -0.85 8.63 -12.01
C ASP A 97 -0.54 9.53 -10.81
N ALA A 98 0.39 9.13 -9.94
CA ALA A 98 0.84 9.98 -8.84
C ALA A 98 1.46 11.31 -9.35
N ILE A 99 2.28 11.27 -10.41
CA ILE A 99 2.88 12.46 -11.02
C ILE A 99 1.80 13.36 -11.65
N ARG A 100 0.81 12.78 -12.34
CA ARG A 100 -0.31 13.53 -12.93
C ARG A 100 -1.11 14.24 -11.85
N CYS A 101 -1.42 13.59 -10.75
CA CYS A 101 -2.11 14.20 -9.61
C CYS A 101 -1.27 15.29 -8.95
N ALA A 102 0.05 15.07 -8.79
CA ALA A 102 0.96 16.09 -8.27
C ALA A 102 1.00 17.33 -9.18
N LYS A 103 1.00 17.13 -10.51
CA LYS A 103 0.95 18.24 -11.47
C LYS A 103 -0.38 19.00 -11.37
N LEU A 104 -1.51 18.29 -11.27
CA LEU A 104 -2.83 18.89 -11.09
C LEU A 104 -2.91 19.71 -9.81
N ALA A 105 -2.35 19.20 -8.69
CA ALA A 105 -2.27 19.93 -7.44
C ALA A 105 -1.44 21.21 -7.57
N LEU A 106 -0.29 21.14 -8.27
CA LEU A 106 0.52 22.34 -8.55
C LEU A 106 -0.24 23.39 -9.36
N ASP A 107 -0.99 22.97 -10.38
CA ASP A 107 -1.79 23.86 -11.22
C ASP A 107 -2.95 24.51 -10.45
N ARG A 108 -3.43 23.85 -9.40
CA ARG A 108 -4.47 24.34 -8.48
C ARG A 108 -3.91 25.05 -7.26
N GLU A 109 -2.59 25.25 -7.19
CA GLU A 109 -1.88 25.85 -6.05
C GLU A 109 -2.13 25.12 -4.70
N ILE A 110 -2.43 23.80 -4.75
CA ILE A 110 -2.66 22.96 -3.60
C ILE A 110 -1.31 22.45 -3.09
N GLY A 111 -0.98 22.78 -1.83
CA GLY A 111 0.22 22.32 -1.14
C GLY A 111 -0.07 21.26 -0.08
N GLY A 112 1.00 20.60 0.41
CA GLY A 112 0.90 19.59 1.48
C GLY A 112 0.63 18.17 0.96
N PRO A 113 0.24 17.22 1.86
CA PRO A 113 -0.03 15.85 1.46
C PRO A 113 -1.31 15.74 0.65
N LEU A 114 -1.22 15.14 -0.52
CA LEU A 114 -2.37 14.83 -1.37
C LEU A 114 -2.99 13.52 -0.87
N ARG A 115 -4.01 13.61 -0.02
CA ARG A 115 -4.60 12.45 0.69
C ARG A 115 -5.25 11.46 -0.26
N GLU A 116 -5.94 11.95 -1.26
CA GLU A 116 -6.75 11.17 -2.19
C GLU A 116 -5.87 10.25 -3.04
N ILE A 117 -4.86 10.80 -3.70
CA ILE A 117 -3.91 9.98 -4.49
C ILE A 117 -3.01 9.13 -3.58
N SER A 118 -2.66 9.62 -2.38
CA SER A 118 -1.87 8.82 -1.43
C SER A 118 -2.65 7.60 -0.96
N ALA A 119 -3.97 7.71 -0.73
CA ALA A 119 -4.82 6.60 -0.33
C ALA A 119 -4.88 5.50 -1.41
N VAL A 120 -4.83 5.87 -2.69
CA VAL A 120 -4.82 4.92 -3.81
C VAL A 120 -3.43 4.33 -4.06
N CYS A 121 -2.37 5.14 -4.00
CA CYS A 121 -1.04 4.74 -4.47
C CYS A 121 -0.10 4.27 -3.37
N MET A 122 -0.32 4.66 -2.11
CA MET A 122 0.61 4.42 -1.01
C MET A 122 0.09 3.38 -0.02
N LYS A 123 0.99 2.51 0.48
CA LYS A 123 0.64 1.49 1.46
C LYS A 123 0.36 2.04 2.85
N HIS A 124 0.90 3.21 3.15
CA HIS A 124 0.76 3.89 4.44
C HIS A 124 0.48 5.38 4.18
N PRO A 125 -0.73 5.69 3.67
CA PRO A 125 -1.16 7.07 3.44
C PRO A 125 -1.44 7.79 4.77
N PRO A 126 -1.56 9.12 4.76
CA PRO A 126 -1.94 9.89 5.96
C PRO A 126 -3.26 9.43 6.60
N LYS A 127 -4.18 8.91 5.79
CA LYS A 127 -5.41 8.25 6.23
C LYS A 127 -5.67 7.02 5.36
N GLN A 128 -5.92 5.88 6.01
CA GLN A 128 -6.33 4.65 5.33
C GLN A 128 -7.82 4.70 4.97
N PHE A 129 -8.13 4.21 3.76
CA PHE A 129 -9.47 4.03 3.26
C PHE A 129 -9.61 2.63 2.66
N ARG A 130 -10.83 2.16 2.45
CA ARG A 130 -11.07 1.01 1.57
C ARG A 130 -10.79 1.40 0.12
N ASP A 131 -10.35 0.46 -0.69
CA ASP A 131 -9.94 0.71 -2.08
C ASP A 131 -11.06 1.39 -2.90
N SER A 132 -12.33 0.99 -2.71
CA SER A 132 -13.47 1.62 -3.38
C SER A 132 -13.66 3.07 -2.95
N GLU A 133 -13.60 3.34 -1.64
CA GLU A 133 -13.73 4.69 -1.08
C GLU A 133 -12.57 5.58 -1.52
N ALA A 134 -11.33 5.07 -1.48
CA ALA A 134 -10.16 5.81 -1.92
C ALA A 134 -10.26 6.23 -3.39
N ARG A 135 -10.75 5.32 -4.25
CA ARG A 135 -10.96 5.62 -5.68
C ARG A 135 -12.03 6.68 -5.88
N ASP A 136 -13.19 6.55 -5.23
CA ASP A 136 -14.28 7.51 -5.35
C ASP A 136 -13.85 8.91 -4.88
N LEU A 137 -13.08 9.01 -3.79
CA LEU A 137 -12.50 10.26 -3.31
C LEU A 137 -11.51 10.86 -4.31
N LEU A 138 -10.66 10.03 -4.93
CA LEU A 138 -9.72 10.51 -5.94
C LEU A 138 -10.44 11.01 -7.19
N GLU A 139 -11.45 10.29 -7.68
CA GLU A 139 -12.25 10.71 -8.84
C GLU A 139 -12.94 12.05 -8.56
N GLN A 140 -13.58 12.21 -7.39
CA GLN A 140 -14.17 13.48 -6.97
C GLN A 140 -13.13 14.61 -6.93
N TRP A 141 -11.95 14.36 -6.32
CA TRP A 141 -10.88 15.37 -6.25
C TRP A 141 -10.36 15.78 -7.63
N ILE A 142 -10.33 14.86 -8.60
CA ILE A 142 -9.92 15.17 -9.97
C ILE A 142 -10.96 16.04 -10.67
N GLU A 143 -12.24 15.75 -10.46
CA GLU A 143 -13.37 16.43 -11.12
C GLU A 143 -13.72 17.78 -10.47
N ASP A 144 -13.49 17.93 -9.16
CA ASP A 144 -13.81 19.15 -8.43
C ASP A 144 -12.81 20.28 -8.73
N ASP A 145 -13.33 21.39 -9.21
CA ASP A 145 -12.58 22.64 -9.37
C ASP A 145 -12.42 23.43 -8.03
N HIS A 146 -12.88 22.85 -6.91
CA HIS A 146 -12.92 23.53 -5.63
C HIS A 146 -11.71 23.20 -4.73
N GLU A 147 -11.23 24.23 -4.05
CA GLU A 147 -10.16 24.16 -3.05
C GLU A 147 -10.51 23.15 -1.95
N ILE A 148 -9.77 22.04 -1.86
CA ILE A 148 -9.80 21.18 -0.69
C ILE A 148 -8.96 21.85 0.39
N PRO A 149 -9.48 22.04 1.61
CA PRO A 149 -8.73 22.72 2.68
C PRO A 149 -7.38 22.05 2.92
N ILE A 150 -6.32 22.81 2.83
CA ILE A 150 -4.96 22.39 3.19
C ILE A 150 -4.98 22.01 4.67
N LEU A 151 -4.54 20.79 5.01
CA LEU A 151 -4.33 20.44 6.41
C LEU A 151 -3.29 21.39 7.00
N THR A 152 -3.67 22.12 8.03
CA THR A 152 -2.74 22.99 8.77
C THR A 152 -1.65 22.13 9.43
N SER A 153 -0.50 22.74 9.70
CA SER A 153 0.62 22.08 10.40
C SER A 153 0.19 21.41 11.72
N HIS A 154 -0.88 21.90 12.36
CA HIS A 154 -1.44 21.38 13.60
C HIS A 154 -2.22 20.08 13.39
N GLU A 155 -2.97 19.98 12.29
CA GLU A 155 -3.72 18.77 11.92
C GLU A 155 -2.78 17.66 11.42
N MET A 156 -1.66 18.05 10.79
CA MET A 156 -0.60 17.11 10.38
C MET A 156 0.11 16.48 11.58
N LEU A 157 0.33 17.23 12.67
CA LEU A 157 0.95 16.74 13.90
C LEU A 157 -0.02 15.86 14.71
N ALA A 158 -1.31 16.15 14.70
CA ALA A 158 -2.33 15.35 15.35
C ALA A 158 -2.53 13.98 14.66
N ALA A 159 -2.42 13.92 13.33
CA ALA A 159 -2.52 12.68 12.57
C ALA A 159 -1.26 11.79 12.67
N ALA A 160 -0.10 12.37 12.99
CA ALA A 160 1.17 11.64 13.14
C ALA A 160 1.41 11.11 14.56
N GLY A 161 0.58 11.48 15.54
CA GLY A 161 0.74 11.16 16.96
C GLY A 161 -0.34 10.24 17.55
N ALA A 162 -1.21 9.64 16.72
CA ALA A 162 -2.25 8.71 17.15
C ALA A 162 -1.87 7.25 16.87
#